data_d09eb12d27c01e73b1511db5d8279bc0
#
_entry.id   d09eb12d27c01e73b1511db5d8279bc0
#
_cell.length_a   1.000
_cell.length_b   1.000
_cell.length_c   1.000
_cell.angle_alpha   90.00
_cell.angle_beta   90.00
_cell.angle_gamma   90.00
#
_symmetry.space_group_name_H-M   'P 1'
#
loop_
_entity.id
_entity.type
_entity.pdbx_description
1 polymer ?
#
loop_
_entity_poly.entity_id
_entity_poly.type
_entity_poly.pdbx_seq_one_letter_code
_entity_poly.pdbx_strand_id
1 'polypeptide(L)'
;MKFGMLFEVTRNLFSKPMTVRFPWQSIPIADGYRGEQIFNIDECTSCELCFRICPNRAIEMVAAPDEYKDKYSKEYPRIDLGKCCFCGLCQDICPKGGITLTKNFFLSTFDPNSVIKDPFPLEAVGGGE
;
A
#
# COMPACT_ATOMS: atom_id res chain seq x y z
N MET A 1 -46.28 -24.77 1.89
CA MET A 1 -44.79 -24.57 1.92
C MET A 1 -44.33 -23.12 1.81
N LYS A 2 -45.15 -22.13 2.16
CA LYS A 2 -44.77 -20.68 2.07
C LYS A 2 -44.26 -20.09 3.41
N PHE A 3 -44.31 -20.86 4.48
CA PHE A 3 -43.89 -20.38 5.81
C PHE A 3 -42.40 -20.47 6.11
N GLY A 4 -41.63 -21.30 5.39
CA GLY A 4 -40.20 -21.44 5.61
C GLY A 4 -39.40 -20.17 5.33
N MET A 5 -39.78 -19.43 4.27
CA MET A 5 -39.12 -18.17 3.93
C MET A 5 -39.39 -17.07 4.98
N LEU A 6 -40.62 -16.99 5.50
CA LEU A 6 -40.98 -16.03 6.54
C LEU A 6 -40.21 -16.33 7.85
N PHE A 7 -40.06 -17.59 8.20
CA PHE A 7 -39.30 -18.04 9.36
C PHE A 7 -37.78 -17.67 9.19
N GLU A 8 -37.20 -17.91 8.04
CA GLU A 8 -35.80 -17.53 7.76
C GLU A 8 -35.58 -16.02 7.81
N VAL A 9 -36.50 -15.23 7.23
CA VAL A 9 -36.44 -13.77 7.27
C VAL A 9 -36.50 -13.26 8.71
N THR A 10 -37.42 -13.76 9.53
CA THR A 10 -37.52 -13.35 10.94
C THR A 10 -36.30 -13.78 11.76
N ARG A 11 -35.80 -14.99 11.53
CA ARG A 11 -34.58 -15.46 12.18
C ARG A 11 -33.38 -14.57 11.83
N ASN A 12 -33.22 -14.20 10.56
CA ASN A 12 -32.09 -13.33 10.10
C ASN A 12 -32.24 -11.90 10.62
N LEU A 13 -33.48 -11.40 10.77
CA LEU A 13 -33.72 -10.07 11.34
C LEU A 13 -33.19 -9.93 12.79
N PHE A 14 -33.34 -11.02 13.58
CA PHE A 14 -32.89 -11.04 14.98
C PHE A 14 -31.51 -11.68 15.17
N SER A 15 -30.84 -12.12 14.09
CA SER A 15 -29.50 -12.70 14.18
C SER A 15 -28.43 -11.62 14.34
N LYS A 16 -27.32 -11.98 14.99
CA LYS A 16 -26.17 -11.09 15.09
C LYS A 16 -25.56 -10.86 13.69
N PRO A 17 -25.25 -9.61 13.30
CA PRO A 17 -24.63 -9.34 12.00
C PRO A 17 -23.26 -10.01 11.88
N MET A 18 -22.94 -10.49 10.68
CA MET A 18 -21.63 -11.08 10.35
C MET A 18 -20.53 -10.03 10.17
N THR A 19 -20.91 -8.78 9.94
CA THR A 19 -19.99 -7.68 9.72
C THR A 19 -19.57 -7.01 11.02
N VAL A 20 -18.37 -6.49 11.07
CA VAL A 20 -17.88 -5.65 12.17
C VAL A 20 -18.29 -4.20 11.97
N ARG A 21 -18.47 -3.46 13.04
CA ARG A 21 -18.82 -2.03 13.00
C ARG A 21 -17.54 -1.19 12.86
N PHE A 22 -16.93 -1.27 11.68
CA PHE A 22 -15.78 -0.42 11.39
C PHE A 22 -16.21 1.07 11.28
N PRO A 23 -15.46 2.07 11.82
CA PRO A 23 -14.12 1.97 12.41
C PRO A 23 -14.09 1.69 13.93
N TRP A 24 -15.25 1.66 14.61
CA TRP A 24 -15.33 1.46 16.09
C TRP A 24 -14.86 0.06 16.53
N GLN A 25 -15.02 -0.93 15.65
CA GLN A 25 -14.49 -2.27 15.86
C GLN A 25 -13.62 -2.65 14.67
N SER A 26 -12.41 -3.11 14.95
CA SER A 26 -11.48 -3.63 13.95
C SER A 26 -11.16 -5.10 14.20
N ILE A 27 -10.92 -5.84 13.14
CA ILE A 27 -10.39 -7.20 13.22
C ILE A 27 -8.86 -7.09 13.32
N PRO A 28 -8.21 -7.91 14.16
CA PRO A 28 -6.75 -7.93 14.20
C PRO A 28 -6.18 -8.30 12.83
N ILE A 29 -5.19 -7.51 12.38
CA ILE A 29 -4.56 -7.70 11.06
C ILE A 29 -3.63 -8.91 11.16
N ALA A 30 -3.76 -9.84 10.22
CA ALA A 30 -2.90 -11.02 10.13
C ALA A 30 -1.42 -10.63 9.91
N ASP A 31 -0.49 -11.47 10.41
CA ASP A 31 0.95 -11.21 10.28
C ASP A 31 1.44 -11.21 8.83
N GLY A 32 0.80 -11.98 7.95
CA GLY A 32 1.10 -12.02 6.52
C GLY A 32 0.39 -10.96 5.68
N TYR A 33 -0.23 -9.94 6.30
CA TYR A 33 -0.93 -8.90 5.55
C TYR A 33 0.06 -8.05 4.73
N ARG A 34 -0.30 -7.78 3.48
CA ARG A 34 0.49 -6.99 2.53
C ARG A 34 -0.18 -5.64 2.33
N GLY A 35 0.16 -4.67 3.17
CA GLY A 35 -0.34 -3.31 3.08
C GLY A 35 0.63 -2.36 2.40
N GLU A 36 0.66 -1.12 2.83
CA GLU A 36 1.49 -0.06 2.28
C GLU A 36 2.97 -0.44 2.21
N GLN A 37 3.61 -0.13 1.09
CA GLN A 37 5.06 -0.27 0.94
C GLN A 37 5.77 0.92 1.59
N ILE A 38 6.76 0.62 2.41
CA ILE A 38 7.75 1.59 2.87
C ILE A 38 9.04 1.35 2.10
N PHE A 39 9.64 2.43 1.63
CA PHE A 39 10.90 2.42 0.91
C PHE A 39 12.00 3.08 1.76
N ASN A 40 13.11 2.37 1.95
CA ASN A 40 14.32 2.88 2.58
C ASN A 40 15.38 3.18 1.51
N ILE A 41 15.61 4.47 1.27
CA ILE A 41 16.54 4.93 0.24
C ILE A 41 17.99 4.57 0.56
N ASP A 42 18.39 4.57 1.83
CA ASP A 42 19.78 4.33 2.26
C ASP A 42 20.20 2.86 2.02
N GLU A 43 19.24 1.93 2.01
CA GLU A 43 19.50 0.52 1.71
C GLU A 43 19.43 0.20 0.21
N CYS A 44 18.90 1.12 -0.60
CA CYS A 44 18.69 0.88 -2.02
C CYS A 44 20.00 0.97 -2.82
N THR A 45 20.26 -0.07 -3.62
CA THR A 45 21.42 -0.12 -4.53
C THR A 45 21.10 0.36 -5.95
N SER A 46 19.85 0.77 -6.23
CA SER A 46 19.38 1.15 -7.57
C SER A 46 19.55 0.04 -8.62
N CYS A 47 19.30 -1.20 -8.24
CA CYS A 47 19.50 -2.37 -9.10
C CYS A 47 18.35 -2.62 -10.08
N GLU A 48 17.26 -1.83 -10.05
CA GLU A 48 16.07 -1.90 -10.91
C GLU A 48 15.29 -3.22 -10.85
N LEU A 49 15.65 -4.17 -10.01
CA LEU A 49 14.97 -5.48 -9.94
C LEU A 49 13.49 -5.33 -9.58
N CYS A 50 13.16 -4.44 -8.64
CA CYS A 50 11.79 -4.17 -8.23
C CYS A 50 10.93 -3.60 -9.38
N PHE A 51 11.51 -2.74 -10.22
CA PHE A 51 10.87 -2.20 -11.42
C PHE A 51 10.58 -3.31 -12.44
N ARG A 52 11.57 -4.18 -12.71
CA ARG A 52 11.47 -5.24 -13.72
C ARG A 52 10.50 -6.35 -13.33
N ILE A 53 10.42 -6.69 -12.03
CA ILE A 53 9.55 -7.77 -11.55
C ILE A 53 8.08 -7.35 -11.39
N CYS A 54 7.77 -6.06 -11.38
CA CYS A 54 6.44 -5.57 -11.10
C CYS A 54 5.44 -5.93 -12.21
N PRO A 55 4.42 -6.78 -11.96
CA PRO A 55 3.49 -7.22 -13.00
C PRO A 55 2.59 -6.08 -13.50
N ASN A 56 2.28 -5.13 -12.65
CA ASN A 56 1.38 -4.00 -12.96
C ASN A 56 2.11 -2.73 -13.38
N ARG A 57 3.46 -2.78 -13.47
CA ARG A 57 4.28 -1.58 -13.76
C ARG A 57 3.94 -0.41 -12.82
N ALA A 58 3.73 -0.72 -11.55
CA ALA A 58 3.43 0.25 -10.51
C ALA A 58 4.69 0.95 -9.96
N ILE A 59 5.87 0.56 -10.42
CA ILE A 59 7.15 1.11 -9.98
C ILE A 59 7.79 1.80 -11.16
N GLU A 60 8.24 3.03 -10.98
CA GLU A 60 9.00 3.82 -11.94
C GLU A 60 10.34 4.18 -11.32
N MET A 61 11.40 4.21 -12.13
CA MET A 61 12.72 4.68 -11.66
C MET A 61 12.81 6.18 -11.90
N VAL A 62 13.09 6.94 -10.85
CA VAL A 62 13.20 8.40 -10.89
C VAL A 62 14.55 8.86 -10.38
N ALA A 63 15.13 9.84 -11.07
CA ALA A 63 16.37 10.47 -10.63
C ALA A 63 16.12 11.37 -9.41
N ALA A 64 17.15 11.55 -8.59
CA ALA A 64 17.08 12.45 -7.46
C ALA A 64 16.85 13.91 -7.94
N PRO A 65 15.98 14.68 -7.27
CA PRO A 65 15.87 16.12 -7.45
C PRO A 65 17.23 16.81 -7.21
N ASP A 66 17.39 18.02 -7.76
CA ASP A 66 18.66 18.76 -7.67
C ASP A 66 19.16 18.97 -6.23
N GLU A 67 18.24 19.07 -5.28
CA GLU A 67 18.53 19.21 -3.84
C GLU A 67 19.21 17.99 -3.22
N TYR A 68 18.97 16.81 -3.78
CA TYR A 68 19.47 15.53 -3.23
C TYR A 68 20.56 14.90 -4.10
N LYS A 69 20.95 15.51 -5.24
CA LYS A 69 21.93 14.95 -6.19
C LYS A 69 23.31 14.72 -5.57
N ASP A 70 23.70 15.55 -4.61
CA ASP A 70 24.98 15.41 -3.93
C ASP A 70 25.09 14.11 -3.13
N LYS A 71 23.96 13.65 -2.56
CA LYS A 71 23.90 12.43 -1.75
C LYS A 71 23.43 11.21 -2.57
N TYR A 72 22.49 11.42 -3.50
CA TYR A 72 21.83 10.36 -4.26
C TYR A 72 21.99 10.60 -5.77
N SER A 73 23.03 10.03 -6.37
CA SER A 73 23.36 10.24 -7.80
C SER A 73 22.71 9.22 -8.75
N LYS A 74 21.90 8.29 -8.21
CA LYS A 74 21.28 7.20 -8.97
C LYS A 74 19.78 7.39 -9.10
N GLU A 75 19.13 6.48 -9.84
CA GLU A 75 17.70 6.40 -9.95
C GLU A 75 17.11 5.50 -8.85
N TYR A 76 15.96 5.90 -8.32
CA TYR A 76 15.29 5.22 -7.20
C TYR A 76 13.84 4.91 -7.54
N PRO A 77 13.26 3.86 -6.95
CA PRO A 77 11.90 3.46 -7.26
C PRO A 77 10.87 4.43 -6.67
N ARG A 78 10.02 4.98 -7.52
CA ARG A 78 8.75 5.63 -7.17
C ARG A 78 7.66 4.61 -7.28
N ILE A 79 6.79 4.50 -6.30
CA ILE A 79 5.74 3.47 -6.25
C ILE A 79 4.37 4.14 -6.36
N ASP A 80 3.60 3.76 -7.39
CA ASP A 80 2.21 4.15 -7.57
C ASP A 80 1.29 3.10 -6.93
N LEU A 81 0.78 3.41 -5.72
CA LEU A 81 -0.13 2.52 -5.00
C LEU A 81 -1.47 2.32 -5.71
N GLY A 82 -1.87 3.26 -6.58
CA GLY A 82 -3.08 3.15 -7.38
C GLY A 82 -3.00 2.06 -8.46
N LYS A 83 -1.79 1.72 -8.92
CA LYS A 83 -1.52 0.61 -9.85
C LYS A 83 -1.07 -0.66 -9.14
N CYS A 84 -0.69 -0.57 -7.87
CA CYS A 84 -0.09 -1.68 -7.14
C CYS A 84 -1.14 -2.75 -6.78
N CYS A 85 -0.82 -4.01 -7.02
CA CYS A 85 -1.66 -5.16 -6.61
C CYS A 85 -1.19 -5.80 -5.29
N PHE A 86 -0.28 -5.20 -4.56
CA PHE A 86 0.25 -5.66 -3.27
C PHE A 86 0.74 -7.11 -3.27
N CYS A 87 1.30 -7.57 -4.39
CA CYS A 87 1.76 -8.96 -4.55
C CYS A 87 3.02 -9.31 -3.73
N GLY A 88 3.82 -8.33 -3.32
CA GLY A 88 5.02 -8.52 -2.50
C GLY A 88 6.29 -8.87 -3.28
N LEU A 89 6.23 -9.12 -4.59
CA LEU A 89 7.38 -9.53 -5.39
C LEU A 89 8.55 -8.54 -5.34
N CYS A 90 8.26 -7.23 -5.22
CA CYS A 90 9.30 -6.20 -5.11
C CYS A 90 10.08 -6.29 -3.79
N GLN A 91 9.41 -6.71 -2.70
CA GLN A 91 10.07 -6.98 -1.43
C GLN A 91 10.92 -8.25 -1.52
N ASP A 92 10.36 -9.34 -2.06
CA ASP A 92 11.01 -10.65 -2.12
C ASP A 92 12.28 -10.64 -2.99
N ILE A 93 12.26 -9.86 -4.10
CA ILE A 93 13.42 -9.75 -5.01
C ILE A 93 14.49 -8.79 -4.50
N CYS A 94 14.20 -7.93 -3.52
CA CYS A 94 15.14 -6.90 -3.07
C CYS A 94 16.26 -7.50 -2.21
N PRO A 95 17.52 -7.50 -2.67
CA PRO A 95 18.61 -8.16 -1.94
C PRO A 95 19.02 -7.43 -0.65
N LYS A 96 18.63 -6.16 -0.52
CA LYS A 96 18.95 -5.31 0.63
C LYS A 96 17.76 -4.99 1.53
N GLY A 97 16.56 -5.46 1.16
CA GLY A 97 15.35 -5.15 1.93
C GLY A 97 14.90 -3.69 1.87
N GLY A 98 15.33 -2.95 0.85
CA GLY A 98 14.98 -1.52 0.71
C GLY A 98 13.49 -1.25 0.47
N ILE A 99 12.67 -2.27 0.14
CA ILE A 99 11.22 -2.17 0.05
C ILE A 99 10.62 -3.17 1.03
N THR A 100 9.74 -2.71 1.92
CA THR A 100 9.06 -3.55 2.90
C THR A 100 7.57 -3.27 2.90
N LEU A 101 6.74 -4.31 2.92
CA LEU A 101 5.29 -4.19 3.07
C LEU A 101 4.93 -4.11 4.55
N THR A 102 4.05 -3.19 4.90
CA THR A 102 3.57 -2.99 6.26
C THR A 102 2.19 -3.58 6.47
N LYS A 103 1.69 -3.51 7.69
CA LYS A 103 0.30 -3.84 8.02
C LYS A 103 -0.66 -2.65 7.83
N ASN A 104 -0.17 -1.50 7.33
CA ASN A 104 -1.03 -0.34 7.11
C ASN A 104 -1.96 -0.59 5.92
N PHE A 105 -3.26 -0.57 6.19
CA PHE A 105 -4.33 -0.72 5.19
C PHE A 105 -5.10 0.59 4.96
N PHE A 106 -4.83 1.63 5.74
CA PHE A 106 -5.43 2.95 5.59
C PHE A 106 -4.77 3.72 4.45
N LEU A 107 -5.20 3.43 3.22
CA LEU A 107 -4.64 4.02 2.00
C LEU A 107 -5.66 4.88 1.26
N SER A 108 -6.85 5.07 1.83
CA SER A 108 -7.89 5.89 1.23
C SER A 108 -7.54 7.36 1.32
N THR A 109 -7.63 8.07 0.20
CA THR A 109 -7.33 9.48 0.10
C THR A 109 -8.24 10.14 -0.93
N PHE A 110 -8.43 11.45 -0.81
CA PHE A 110 -9.15 12.27 -1.78
C PHE A 110 -8.22 12.85 -2.85
N ASP A 111 -6.92 12.89 -2.59
CA ASP A 111 -5.92 13.40 -3.54
C ASP A 111 -5.25 12.23 -4.28
N PRO A 112 -5.38 12.14 -5.61
CA PRO A 112 -4.77 11.10 -6.41
C PRO A 112 -3.23 11.12 -6.36
N ASN A 113 -2.61 12.26 -6.09
CA ASN A 113 -1.16 12.34 -5.99
C ASN A 113 -0.60 11.73 -4.70
N SER A 114 -1.38 11.68 -3.64
CA SER A 114 -0.95 11.13 -2.35
C SER A 114 -0.77 9.60 -2.36
N VAL A 115 -1.30 8.90 -3.38
CA VAL A 115 -1.08 7.47 -3.59
C VAL A 115 0.26 7.17 -4.25
N ILE A 116 0.95 8.19 -4.76
CA ILE A 116 2.28 8.05 -5.33
C ILE A 116 3.30 8.21 -4.20
N LYS A 117 4.08 7.17 -3.94
CA LYS A 117 5.13 7.18 -2.93
C LYS A 117 6.46 7.49 -3.61
N ASP A 118 6.91 8.73 -3.42
CA ASP A 118 8.22 9.17 -3.89
C ASP A 118 9.33 8.67 -2.96
N PRO A 119 10.47 8.26 -3.51
CA PRO A 119 11.63 7.83 -2.72
C PRO A 119 12.28 8.97 -1.94
N PHE A 120 12.09 10.20 -2.42
CA PHE A 120 12.60 11.40 -1.77
C PHE A 120 11.49 12.02 -0.92
N PRO A 121 11.78 12.45 0.32
CA PRO A 121 10.83 13.21 1.11
C PRO A 121 10.62 14.55 0.39
N LEU A 122 9.61 14.62 -0.45
CA LEU A 122 9.04 15.90 -0.83
C LEU A 122 8.48 16.47 0.47
N GLU A 123 9.12 17.48 1.02
CA GLU A 123 8.57 18.26 2.11
C GLU A 123 7.12 18.56 1.77
N ALA A 124 6.22 18.16 2.67
CA ALA A 124 4.78 18.12 2.49
C ALA A 124 4.30 19.39 1.78
N VAL A 125 3.95 19.26 0.51
CA VAL A 125 3.14 20.26 -0.17
C VAL A 125 1.76 20.23 0.48
N GLY A 126 1.61 21.08 1.51
CA GLY A 126 0.35 21.58 2.00
C GLY A 126 -0.74 20.57 2.24
N GLY A 127 -0.66 19.82 3.34
CA GLY A 127 -1.84 19.26 3.98
C GLY A 127 -2.63 20.43 4.58
N GLY A 128 -3.63 20.93 3.85
CA GLY A 128 -4.62 21.86 4.41
C GLY A 128 -5.41 21.15 5.52
N GLU A 129 -5.62 21.88 6.59
CA GLU A 129 -6.44 21.61 7.76
C GLU A 129 -7.84 21.10 7.41
#